data_f7c1730c4714d16a845b1ec5c200ff68
#
_entry.id   f7c1730c4714d16a845b1ec5c200ff68
#
_cell.length_a   1.000
_cell.length_b   1.000
_cell.length_c   1.000
_cell.angle_alpha   90.00
_cell.angle_beta   90.00
_cell.angle_gamma   90.00
#
_symmetry.space_group_name_H-M   'P 1'
#
loop_
_entity.id
_entity.type
_entity.pdbx_description
1 polymer ?
#
loop_
_entity_poly.entity_id
_entity_poly.type
_entity_poly.pdbx_seq_one_letter_code
_entity_poly.pdbx_strand_id
1 'polypeptide(L)'
;VAVKLKEDTNFSLLKTIHNGDFCISLRSFQGGFEYCKYEGVVSPAYQVFSADIPVCNDYYKYLFKDKSFIEKINSYTLSLRDGKNIAFSDFGYTEIPVPPLKEQLLIANFLDKECSEIDNLTADIEKQISLLEDYKKSIITEAVTKGLDPNVEMKDSGVEWIGKISKNFKLSKVKYELECPMKYGATESGVEFSEELPRY
;
A
#
# COMPACT_ATOMS: atom_id res chain seq x y z
N VAL A 1 -11.77 -3.71 -1.55
CA VAL A 1 -12.57 -2.84 -0.67
C VAL A 1 -13.97 -2.77 -1.28
N ALA A 2 -15.00 -3.29 -0.58
CA ALA A 2 -16.38 -3.18 -1.03
C ALA A 2 -16.83 -1.72 -0.95
N VAL A 3 -17.27 -1.16 -2.06
CA VAL A 3 -17.81 0.19 -2.11
C VAL A 3 -19.28 0.14 -1.67
N LYS A 4 -19.67 0.95 -0.71
CA LYS A 4 -21.09 1.09 -0.35
C LYS A 4 -21.84 1.77 -1.50
N LEU A 5 -22.82 1.08 -2.04
CA LEU A 5 -23.73 1.65 -3.03
C LEU A 5 -24.67 2.65 -2.35
N LYS A 6 -25.05 3.69 -3.08
CA LYS A 6 -26.08 4.64 -2.60
C LYS A 6 -27.47 3.99 -2.71
N GLU A 7 -28.40 4.41 -1.86
CA GLU A 7 -29.79 3.85 -1.82
C GLU A 7 -30.54 4.02 -3.15
N ASP A 8 -30.18 5.04 -3.93
CA ASP A 8 -30.77 5.35 -5.25
C ASP A 8 -30.00 4.73 -6.43
N THR A 9 -29.06 3.81 -6.19
CA THR A 9 -28.27 3.17 -7.24
C THR A 9 -29.17 2.31 -8.14
N ASN A 10 -29.17 2.60 -9.44
CA ASN A 10 -29.87 1.78 -10.42
C ASN A 10 -29.06 0.50 -10.73
N PHE A 11 -29.44 -0.60 -10.10
CA PHE A 11 -28.78 -1.90 -10.24
C PHE A 11 -28.84 -2.47 -11.67
N SER A 12 -29.83 -2.09 -12.49
CA SER A 12 -29.95 -2.58 -13.86
C SER A 12 -28.81 -2.11 -14.78
N LEU A 13 -28.10 -1.08 -14.37
CA LEU A 13 -26.94 -0.56 -15.10
C LEU A 13 -25.63 -1.25 -14.70
N LEU A 14 -25.63 -2.04 -13.63
CA LEU A 14 -24.42 -2.73 -13.14
C LEU A 14 -24.27 -4.09 -13.82
N LYS A 15 -23.02 -4.54 -13.95
CA LYS A 15 -22.71 -5.90 -14.44
C LYS A 15 -22.59 -6.85 -13.26
N THR A 16 -23.21 -8.01 -13.36
CA THR A 16 -23.02 -9.10 -12.39
C THR A 16 -21.62 -9.69 -12.54
N ILE A 17 -21.02 -10.08 -11.44
CA ILE A 17 -19.78 -10.81 -11.37
C ILE A 17 -19.93 -11.98 -10.41
N HIS A 18 -19.40 -13.13 -10.80
CA HIS A 18 -19.49 -14.37 -10.04
C HIS A 18 -18.12 -14.78 -9.48
N ASN A 19 -18.15 -15.63 -8.47
CA ASN A 19 -16.92 -16.24 -7.97
C ASN A 19 -16.24 -17.04 -9.09
N GLY A 20 -14.97 -16.78 -9.32
CA GLY A 20 -14.21 -17.39 -10.43
C GLY A 20 -14.10 -16.52 -11.68
N ASP A 21 -14.89 -15.45 -11.79
CA ASP A 21 -14.79 -14.50 -12.90
C ASP A 21 -13.52 -13.66 -12.80
N PHE A 22 -13.14 -13.11 -13.94
CA PHE A 22 -12.11 -12.08 -14.03
C PHE A 22 -12.72 -10.75 -14.45
N CYS A 23 -12.19 -9.68 -13.92
CA CYS A 23 -12.60 -8.34 -14.34
C CYS A 23 -11.42 -7.41 -14.55
N ILE A 24 -11.60 -6.43 -15.42
CA ILE A 24 -10.62 -5.40 -15.72
C ILE A 24 -11.31 -4.05 -15.88
N SER A 25 -10.70 -3.00 -15.33
CA SER A 25 -11.07 -1.64 -15.66
C SER A 25 -10.47 -1.25 -17.02
N LEU A 26 -11.32 -0.93 -17.99
CA LEU A 26 -10.85 -0.49 -19.31
C LEU A 26 -10.18 0.88 -19.30
N ARG A 27 -10.29 1.65 -18.20
CA ARG A 27 -9.72 3.01 -18.09
C ARG A 27 -8.31 3.06 -17.52
N SER A 28 -7.88 2.02 -16.81
CA SER A 28 -6.55 1.99 -16.19
C SER A 28 -6.06 0.56 -16.02
N PHE A 29 -5.39 0.05 -17.03
CA PHE A 29 -4.70 -1.23 -16.91
C PHE A 29 -3.35 -1.01 -16.23
N GLN A 30 -3.30 -1.13 -14.91
CA GLN A 30 -2.07 -0.93 -14.14
C GLN A 30 -1.56 -2.19 -13.43
N GLY A 31 -2.41 -3.18 -13.21
CA GLY A 31 -2.07 -4.32 -12.39
C GLY A 31 -2.61 -5.68 -12.85
N GLY A 32 -2.92 -5.84 -14.14
CA GLY A 32 -3.51 -7.07 -14.66
C GLY A 32 -5.00 -7.19 -14.39
N PHE A 33 -5.53 -8.38 -14.61
CA PHE A 33 -6.93 -8.68 -14.35
C PHE A 33 -7.15 -9.02 -12.89
N GLU A 34 -8.29 -8.60 -12.34
CA GLU A 34 -8.69 -8.94 -10.98
C GLU A 34 -9.51 -10.23 -11.00
N TYR A 35 -9.15 -11.17 -10.14
CA TYR A 35 -9.88 -12.41 -9.90
C TYR A 35 -10.97 -12.18 -8.85
N CYS A 36 -12.18 -12.57 -9.16
CA CYS A 36 -13.33 -12.39 -8.27
C CYS A 36 -13.50 -13.60 -7.34
N LYS A 37 -13.50 -13.34 -6.03
CA LYS A 37 -13.71 -14.37 -4.99
C LYS A 37 -15.13 -14.37 -4.44
N TYR A 38 -15.99 -13.45 -4.88
CA TYR A 38 -17.32 -13.22 -4.30
C TYR A 38 -18.33 -12.94 -5.39
N GLU A 39 -19.60 -13.25 -5.09
CA GLU A 39 -20.74 -12.79 -5.89
C GLU A 39 -20.98 -11.29 -5.68
N GLY A 40 -21.32 -10.59 -6.75
CA GLY A 40 -21.58 -9.15 -6.62
C GLY A 40 -21.89 -8.44 -7.93
N VAL A 41 -21.74 -7.13 -7.90
CA VAL A 41 -21.94 -6.28 -9.07
C VAL A 41 -20.78 -5.30 -9.21
N VAL A 42 -20.47 -4.96 -10.46
CA VAL A 42 -19.42 -3.99 -10.80
C VAL A 42 -19.96 -2.92 -11.74
N SER A 43 -19.27 -1.79 -11.76
CA SER A 43 -19.62 -0.68 -12.66
C SER A 43 -19.58 -1.13 -14.12
N PRO A 44 -20.42 -0.58 -15.01
CA PRO A 44 -20.39 -0.84 -16.46
C PRO A 44 -19.05 -0.56 -17.12
N ALA A 45 -18.21 0.27 -16.48
CA ALA A 45 -16.84 0.56 -16.95
C ALA A 45 -15.88 -0.62 -16.84
N TYR A 46 -16.25 -1.66 -16.09
CA TYR A 46 -15.47 -2.90 -16.00
C TYR A 46 -15.91 -3.88 -17.08
N GLN A 47 -14.94 -4.58 -17.66
CA GLN A 47 -15.20 -5.77 -18.47
C GLN A 47 -15.07 -6.99 -17.57
N VAL A 48 -16.10 -7.84 -17.60
CA VAL A 48 -16.15 -9.13 -16.88
C VAL A 48 -16.10 -10.23 -17.88
N PHE A 49 -15.36 -11.29 -17.59
CA PHE A 49 -15.31 -12.49 -18.40
C PHE A 49 -15.04 -13.73 -17.55
N SER A 50 -15.51 -14.87 -18.04
CA SER A 50 -15.30 -16.20 -17.49
C SER A 50 -14.82 -17.13 -18.60
N ALA A 51 -14.37 -18.33 -18.23
CA ALA A 51 -14.00 -19.35 -19.21
C ALA A 51 -15.25 -20.14 -19.65
N ASP A 52 -15.38 -20.39 -20.96
CA ASP A 52 -16.41 -21.25 -21.52
C ASP A 52 -16.06 -22.73 -21.51
N ILE A 53 -14.83 -23.07 -21.13
CA ILE A 53 -14.31 -24.45 -21.08
C ILE A 53 -13.80 -24.75 -19.67
N PRO A 54 -13.71 -26.00 -19.27
CA PRO A 54 -13.13 -26.38 -17.98
C PRO A 54 -11.67 -25.97 -17.89
N VAL A 55 -11.40 -25.04 -16.96
CA VAL A 55 -10.06 -24.52 -16.64
C VAL A 55 -9.86 -24.39 -15.13
N CYS A 56 -8.62 -24.29 -14.69
CA CYS A 56 -8.31 -23.93 -13.32
C CYS A 56 -8.21 -22.39 -13.21
N ASN A 57 -9.26 -21.73 -12.72
CA ASN A 57 -9.28 -20.28 -12.56
C ASN A 57 -8.15 -19.78 -11.66
N ASP A 58 -7.71 -20.55 -10.67
CA ASP A 58 -6.58 -20.21 -9.80
C ASP A 58 -5.23 -20.20 -10.54
N TYR A 59 -5.06 -20.98 -11.61
CA TYR A 59 -3.91 -20.86 -12.50
C TYR A 59 -3.93 -19.52 -13.25
N TYR A 60 -5.07 -19.16 -13.83
CA TYR A 60 -5.22 -17.91 -14.58
C TYR A 60 -5.17 -16.68 -13.68
N LYS A 61 -5.53 -16.78 -12.41
CA LYS A 61 -5.34 -15.75 -11.39
C LYS A 61 -3.87 -15.29 -11.33
N TYR A 62 -2.93 -16.23 -11.41
CA TYR A 62 -1.50 -15.92 -11.41
C TYR A 62 -1.00 -15.48 -12.79
N LEU A 63 -1.40 -16.17 -13.85
CA LEU A 63 -1.02 -15.85 -15.22
C LEU A 63 -1.37 -14.38 -15.56
N PHE A 64 -2.57 -13.94 -15.22
CA PHE A 64 -3.02 -12.58 -15.51
C PHE A 64 -2.41 -11.50 -14.60
N LYS A 65 -1.65 -11.88 -13.58
CA LYS A 65 -0.82 -11.01 -12.75
C LYS A 65 0.66 -11.09 -13.11
N ASP A 66 1.04 -11.97 -14.02
CA ASP A 66 2.43 -12.06 -14.47
C ASP A 66 2.88 -10.76 -15.13
N LYS A 67 4.11 -10.35 -14.77
CA LYS A 67 4.68 -9.08 -15.23
C LYS A 67 4.81 -9.02 -16.75
N SER A 68 5.27 -10.11 -17.38
CA SER A 68 5.47 -10.17 -18.83
C SER A 68 4.14 -10.13 -19.57
N PHE A 69 3.11 -10.79 -19.02
CA PHE A 69 1.75 -10.67 -19.53
C PHE A 69 1.22 -9.25 -19.45
N ILE A 70 1.37 -8.60 -18.28
CA ILE A 70 0.93 -7.21 -18.08
C ILE A 70 1.66 -6.26 -19.04
N GLU A 71 2.97 -6.42 -19.22
CA GLU A 71 3.77 -5.63 -20.16
C GLU A 71 3.30 -5.83 -21.60
N LYS A 72 3.01 -7.08 -21.98
CA LYS A 72 2.47 -7.41 -23.31
C LYS A 72 1.14 -6.72 -23.58
N ILE A 73 0.20 -6.81 -22.64
CA ILE A 73 -1.10 -6.14 -22.76
C ILE A 73 -0.93 -4.62 -22.80
N ASN A 74 -0.05 -4.06 -21.97
CA ASN A 74 0.26 -2.63 -22.00
C ASN A 74 0.84 -2.16 -23.34
N SER A 75 1.53 -3.02 -24.08
CA SER A 75 2.08 -2.68 -25.40
C SER A 75 1.02 -2.43 -26.46
N TYR A 76 -0.20 -2.90 -26.28
CA TYR A 76 -1.33 -2.62 -27.17
C TYR A 76 -1.99 -1.26 -26.96
N THR A 77 -1.65 -0.56 -25.87
CA THR A 77 -2.23 0.74 -25.56
C THR A 77 -1.54 1.86 -26.35
N LEU A 78 -2.19 2.35 -27.39
CA LEU A 78 -1.64 3.34 -28.34
C LEU A 78 -1.79 4.81 -27.88
N SER A 79 -2.51 5.11 -26.79
CA SER A 79 -2.82 6.48 -26.42
C SER A 79 -2.30 6.89 -25.06
N LEU A 80 -1.45 7.92 -25.04
CA LEU A 80 -0.96 8.59 -23.83
C LEU A 80 -1.94 9.64 -23.27
N ARG A 81 -3.01 9.98 -23.99
CA ARG A 81 -3.86 11.16 -23.65
C ARG A 81 -5.16 10.86 -22.92
N ASP A 82 -5.76 9.66 -23.11
CA ASP A 82 -7.13 9.40 -22.63
C ASP A 82 -7.27 8.19 -21.70
N GLY A 83 -6.22 7.85 -20.96
CA GLY A 83 -6.16 6.61 -20.18
C GLY A 83 -5.76 5.43 -21.09
N LYS A 84 -5.21 4.40 -20.48
CA LYS A 84 -4.81 3.17 -21.20
C LYS A 84 -6.03 2.31 -21.46
N ASN A 85 -6.79 2.63 -22.51
CA ASN A 85 -7.88 1.78 -22.95
C ASN A 85 -7.33 0.61 -23.78
N ILE A 86 -7.61 -0.61 -23.35
CA ILE A 86 -7.31 -1.83 -24.11
C ILE A 86 -8.59 -2.26 -24.81
N ALA A 87 -8.54 -2.41 -26.12
CA ALA A 87 -9.64 -3.04 -26.83
C ALA A 87 -9.70 -4.53 -26.45
N PHE A 88 -10.91 -5.03 -26.17
CA PHE A 88 -11.09 -6.44 -25.84
C PHE A 88 -10.61 -7.36 -26.99
N SER A 89 -10.73 -6.91 -28.23
CA SER A 89 -10.16 -7.59 -29.40
C SER A 89 -8.66 -7.85 -29.25
N ASP A 90 -7.89 -6.85 -28.81
CA ASP A 90 -6.44 -6.95 -28.71
C ASP A 90 -6.04 -7.93 -27.58
N PHE A 91 -6.76 -7.88 -26.47
CA PHE A 91 -6.60 -8.85 -25.40
C PHE A 91 -6.96 -10.28 -25.88
N GLY A 92 -8.08 -10.45 -26.57
CA GLY A 92 -8.57 -11.74 -27.04
C GLY A 92 -7.63 -12.47 -28.01
N TYR A 93 -6.76 -11.74 -28.72
CA TYR A 93 -5.74 -12.32 -29.61
C TYR A 93 -4.38 -12.54 -28.95
N THR A 94 -4.26 -12.26 -27.65
CA THR A 94 -2.99 -12.49 -26.92
C THR A 94 -2.79 -13.97 -26.68
N GLU A 95 -1.69 -14.51 -27.18
CA GLU A 95 -1.30 -15.88 -26.91
C GLU A 95 -0.90 -16.08 -25.46
N ILE A 96 -1.43 -17.12 -24.83
CA ILE A 96 -1.16 -17.48 -23.44
C ILE A 96 -0.80 -18.98 -23.34
N PRO A 97 0.03 -19.39 -22.37
CA PRO A 97 0.27 -20.80 -22.11
C PRO A 97 -0.98 -21.48 -21.52
N VAL A 98 -1.34 -22.63 -22.08
CA VAL A 98 -2.48 -23.43 -21.63
C VAL A 98 -2.00 -24.86 -21.33
N PRO A 99 -1.43 -25.12 -20.14
CA PRO A 99 -1.06 -26.46 -19.73
C PRO A 99 -2.29 -27.38 -19.61
N PRO A 100 -2.13 -28.72 -19.62
CA PRO A 100 -3.21 -29.61 -19.26
C PRO A 100 -3.81 -29.29 -17.90
N LEU A 101 -5.13 -29.51 -17.72
CA LEU A 101 -5.86 -29.11 -16.49
C LEU A 101 -5.19 -29.60 -15.19
N LYS A 102 -4.66 -30.85 -15.22
CA LYS A 102 -3.93 -31.43 -14.08
C LYS A 102 -2.69 -30.58 -13.70
N GLU A 103 -1.98 -30.10 -14.70
CA GLU A 103 -0.79 -29.27 -14.49
C GLU A 103 -1.16 -27.86 -14.03
N GLN A 104 -2.24 -27.27 -14.57
CA GLN A 104 -2.79 -25.99 -14.07
C GLN A 104 -3.08 -26.07 -12.57
N LEU A 105 -3.73 -27.14 -12.10
CA LEU A 105 -4.02 -27.37 -10.68
C LEU A 105 -2.74 -27.50 -9.83
N LEU A 106 -1.73 -28.21 -10.32
CA LEU A 106 -0.46 -28.35 -9.61
C LEU A 106 0.28 -27.01 -9.48
N ILE A 107 0.32 -26.23 -10.56
CA ILE A 107 0.94 -24.90 -10.57
C ILE A 107 0.19 -23.96 -9.62
N ALA A 108 -1.15 -23.93 -9.68
CA ALA A 108 -1.96 -23.10 -8.82
C ALA A 108 -1.72 -23.41 -7.34
N ASN A 109 -1.78 -24.69 -6.95
CA ASN A 109 -1.54 -25.13 -5.57
C ASN A 109 -0.13 -24.79 -5.08
N PHE A 110 0.87 -24.94 -5.94
CA PHE A 110 2.25 -24.56 -5.63
C PHE A 110 2.35 -23.07 -5.36
N LEU A 111 1.81 -22.24 -6.27
CA LEU A 111 1.86 -20.79 -6.13
C LEU A 111 1.03 -20.28 -4.94
N ASP A 112 -0.14 -20.86 -4.67
CA ASP A 112 -0.94 -20.51 -3.48
C ASP A 112 -0.17 -20.77 -2.20
N LYS A 113 0.55 -21.88 -2.09
CA LYS A 113 1.39 -22.22 -0.95
C LYS A 113 2.54 -21.21 -0.79
N GLU A 114 3.37 -21.04 -1.83
CA GLU A 114 4.55 -20.19 -1.78
C GLU A 114 4.18 -18.71 -1.54
N CYS A 115 3.15 -18.21 -2.22
CA CYS A 115 2.68 -16.84 -2.00
C CYS A 115 2.14 -16.64 -0.57
N SER A 116 1.39 -17.60 -0.05
CA SER A 116 0.90 -17.53 1.33
C SER A 116 2.03 -17.52 2.35
N GLU A 117 3.09 -18.30 2.13
CA GLU A 117 4.28 -18.30 3.00
C GLU A 117 4.99 -16.93 2.96
N ILE A 118 5.14 -16.35 1.75
CA ILE A 118 5.72 -15.02 1.55
C ILE A 118 4.87 -13.93 2.22
N ASP A 119 3.55 -13.98 2.06
CA ASP A 119 2.63 -13.01 2.67
C ASP A 119 2.70 -13.07 4.21
N ASN A 120 2.74 -14.26 4.79
CA ASN A 120 2.91 -14.44 6.23
C ASN A 120 4.24 -13.87 6.73
N LEU A 121 5.34 -14.16 6.01
CA LEU A 121 6.65 -13.64 6.34
C LEU A 121 6.70 -12.11 6.25
N THR A 122 6.05 -11.55 5.23
CA THR A 122 5.94 -10.09 5.06
C THR A 122 5.20 -9.45 6.22
N ALA A 123 4.07 -10.03 6.64
CA ALA A 123 3.30 -9.55 7.79
C ALA A 123 4.11 -9.63 9.11
N ASP A 124 4.90 -10.69 9.30
CA ASP A 124 5.76 -10.83 10.48
C ASP A 124 6.88 -9.77 10.49
N ILE A 125 7.47 -9.48 9.33
CA ILE A 125 8.49 -8.43 9.19
C ILE A 125 7.89 -7.05 9.49
N GLU A 126 6.72 -6.73 8.94
CA GLU A 126 6.02 -5.47 9.22
C GLU A 126 5.74 -5.28 10.71
N LYS A 127 5.31 -6.36 11.39
CA LYS A 127 5.12 -6.35 12.84
C LYS A 127 6.44 -6.09 13.59
N GLN A 128 7.54 -6.71 13.17
CA GLN A 128 8.86 -6.48 13.77
C GLN A 128 9.32 -5.03 13.57
N ILE A 129 9.11 -4.44 12.39
CA ILE A 129 9.42 -3.03 12.13
C ILE A 129 8.65 -2.13 13.10
N SER A 130 7.34 -2.34 13.26
CA SER A 130 6.52 -1.57 14.21
C SER A 130 7.03 -1.67 15.65
N LEU A 131 7.37 -2.88 16.10
CA LEU A 131 7.93 -3.09 17.44
C LEU A 131 9.28 -2.39 17.64
N LEU A 132 10.15 -2.39 16.64
CA LEU A 132 11.44 -1.71 16.68
C LEU A 132 11.27 -0.18 16.70
N GLU A 133 10.29 0.36 15.98
CA GLU A 133 9.96 1.78 16.04
C GLU A 133 9.47 2.20 17.43
N ASP A 134 8.62 1.41 18.07
CA ASP A 134 8.13 1.68 19.42
C ASP A 134 9.24 1.52 20.45
N TYR A 135 10.11 0.52 20.30
CA TYR A 135 11.28 0.36 21.15
C TYR A 135 12.25 1.55 21.02
N LYS A 136 12.49 2.03 19.80
CA LYS A 136 13.28 3.25 19.55
C LYS A 136 12.70 4.46 20.28
N LYS A 137 11.40 4.70 20.20
CA LYS A 137 10.72 5.78 20.90
C LYS A 137 10.85 5.65 22.42
N SER A 138 10.69 4.40 22.93
CA SER A 138 10.83 4.12 24.35
C SER A 138 12.24 4.43 24.86
N ILE A 139 13.28 3.95 24.17
CA ILE A 139 14.68 4.23 24.52
C ILE A 139 14.97 5.73 24.53
N ILE A 140 14.51 6.45 23.48
CA ILE A 140 14.71 7.90 23.40
C ILE A 140 14.04 8.57 24.60
N THR A 141 12.77 8.25 24.86
CA THR A 141 12.02 8.83 25.98
C THR A 141 12.71 8.54 27.32
N GLU A 142 13.14 7.32 27.53
CA GLU A 142 13.82 6.92 28.76
C GLU A 142 15.15 7.65 28.94
N ALA A 143 15.99 7.68 27.91
CA ALA A 143 17.27 8.36 27.98
C ALA A 143 17.15 9.86 28.23
N VAL A 144 16.22 10.56 27.56
CA VAL A 144 16.07 12.01 27.72
C VAL A 144 15.34 12.43 29.00
N THR A 145 14.52 11.56 29.60
CA THR A 145 13.79 11.87 30.84
C THR A 145 14.46 11.31 32.09
N LYS A 146 14.99 10.12 32.02
CA LYS A 146 15.58 9.43 33.19
C LYS A 146 17.11 9.48 33.23
N GLY A 147 17.76 9.73 32.08
CA GLY A 147 19.22 9.65 31.94
C GLY A 147 19.69 8.24 31.65
N LEU A 148 21.01 8.04 31.67
CA LEU A 148 21.65 6.77 31.29
C LEU A 148 21.98 5.88 32.49
N ASP A 149 21.94 6.41 33.74
CA ASP A 149 22.22 5.65 34.95
C ASP A 149 20.92 5.04 35.50
N PRO A 150 20.77 3.71 35.49
CA PRO A 150 19.56 3.05 35.96
C PRO A 150 19.36 3.15 37.49
N ASN A 151 20.41 3.48 38.24
CA ASN A 151 20.36 3.55 39.69
C ASN A 151 20.09 4.96 40.26
N VAL A 152 19.87 5.94 39.36
CA VAL A 152 19.61 7.31 39.81
C VAL A 152 18.24 7.42 40.48
N GLU A 153 18.18 8.19 41.57
CA GLU A 153 16.90 8.50 42.22
C GLU A 153 16.00 9.33 41.28
N MET A 154 14.74 8.93 41.19
CA MET A 154 13.74 9.59 40.38
C MET A 154 12.91 10.55 41.19
N LYS A 155 12.49 11.67 40.59
CA LYS A 155 11.52 12.62 41.15
C LYS A 155 10.38 12.86 40.15
N ASP A 156 9.23 13.25 40.69
CA ASP A 156 8.13 13.71 39.84
C ASP A 156 8.50 15.06 39.22
N SER A 157 8.28 15.21 37.94
CA SER A 157 8.52 16.46 37.22
C SER A 157 7.43 17.51 37.48
N GLY A 158 6.25 17.12 37.93
CA GLY A 158 5.08 17.99 38.03
C GLY A 158 4.48 18.36 36.67
N VAL A 159 4.94 17.73 35.59
CA VAL A 159 4.45 17.92 34.22
C VAL A 159 3.92 16.59 33.70
N GLU A 160 2.62 16.52 33.42
CA GLU A 160 1.89 15.27 33.12
C GLU A 160 2.52 14.48 31.97
N TRP A 161 2.88 15.11 30.87
CA TRP A 161 3.45 14.43 29.69
C TRP A 161 4.91 13.98 29.88
N ILE A 162 5.65 14.54 30.84
CA ILE A 162 7.03 14.15 31.16
C ILE A 162 7.05 13.00 32.19
N GLY A 163 6.18 13.10 33.21
CA GLY A 163 6.12 12.16 34.31
C GLY A 163 7.35 12.23 35.22
N LYS A 164 8.01 11.11 35.49
CA LYS A 164 9.19 11.03 36.35
C LYS A 164 10.48 11.32 35.60
N ILE A 165 11.36 12.14 36.22
CA ILE A 165 12.69 12.47 35.68
C ILE A 165 13.77 12.12 36.70
N SER A 166 15.03 12.03 36.26
CA SER A 166 16.18 11.93 37.16
C SER A 166 16.20 13.08 38.17
N LYS A 167 16.49 12.77 39.43
CA LYS A 167 16.61 13.79 40.50
C LYS A 167 17.60 14.90 40.15
N ASN A 168 18.63 14.57 39.39
CA ASN A 168 19.67 15.48 38.95
C ASN A 168 19.21 16.43 37.83
N PHE A 169 18.06 16.16 37.18
CA PHE A 169 17.57 16.98 36.07
C PHE A 169 16.81 18.20 36.61
N LYS A 170 16.97 19.31 35.93
CA LYS A 170 16.20 20.55 36.17
C LYS A 170 15.16 20.72 35.07
N LEU A 171 14.01 21.23 35.42
CA LEU A 171 13.01 21.65 34.46
C LEU A 171 13.23 23.11 34.10
N SER A 172 13.18 23.41 32.83
CA SER A 172 13.24 24.76 32.29
C SER A 172 12.20 24.95 31.21
N LYS A 173 11.94 26.18 30.84
CA LYS A 173 11.09 26.50 29.69
C LYS A 173 11.97 26.68 28.45
N VAL A 174 11.55 26.13 27.32
CA VAL A 174 12.29 26.21 26.06
C VAL A 174 12.80 27.64 25.77
N LYS A 175 11.97 28.67 26.03
CA LYS A 175 12.34 30.06 25.80
C LYS A 175 13.56 30.55 26.60
N TYR A 176 13.93 29.85 27.67
CA TYR A 176 15.09 30.23 28.49
C TYR A 176 16.36 29.49 28.11
N GLU A 177 16.23 28.46 27.29
CA GLU A 177 17.33 27.64 26.78
C GLU A 177 17.73 28.03 25.35
N LEU A 178 17.04 28.98 24.74
CA LEU A 178 17.32 29.45 23.39
C LEU A 178 18.23 30.67 23.44
N GLU A 179 19.28 30.70 22.63
CA GLU A 179 20.17 31.85 22.45
C GLU A 179 19.44 33.07 21.85
N CYS A 180 18.46 32.78 20.95
CA CYS A 180 17.62 33.83 20.37
C CYS A 180 16.15 33.37 20.32
N PRO A 181 15.19 34.32 20.29
CA PRO A 181 13.77 33.97 20.14
C PRO A 181 13.52 33.20 18.87
N MET A 182 12.62 32.20 18.94
CA MET A 182 12.14 31.49 17.75
C MET A 182 11.48 32.49 16.79
N LYS A 183 11.92 32.47 15.53
CA LYS A 183 11.32 33.27 14.45
C LYS A 183 10.63 32.30 13.49
N TYR A 184 9.48 32.72 12.97
CA TYR A 184 8.92 32.06 11.81
C TYR A 184 9.86 32.27 10.62
N GLY A 185 10.01 31.24 9.77
CA GLY A 185 10.70 31.41 8.50
C GLY A 185 10.09 32.55 7.70
N ALA A 186 10.91 33.27 6.95
CA ALA A 186 10.46 34.38 6.14
C ALA A 186 9.31 33.98 5.24
N THR A 187 8.15 34.61 5.41
CA THR A 187 6.98 34.48 4.52
C THR A 187 7.12 35.33 3.27
N GLU A 188 8.25 36.01 3.10
CA GLU A 188 8.50 36.88 1.95
C GLU A 188 9.05 36.06 0.78
N SER A 189 8.25 35.93 -0.24
CA SER A 189 8.68 35.59 -1.58
C SER A 189 9.60 36.70 -2.08
N GLY A 190 10.92 36.48 -2.07
CA GLY A 190 11.80 37.46 -2.68
C GLY A 190 13.14 37.71 -1.99
N VAL A 191 13.70 36.73 -1.31
CA VAL A 191 15.14 36.79 -1.01
C VAL A 191 15.89 36.30 -2.22
N GLU A 192 16.64 37.19 -2.87
CA GLU A 192 17.60 36.77 -3.91
C GLU A 192 18.52 35.69 -3.33
N PHE A 193 18.72 34.64 -4.13
CA PHE A 193 19.61 33.54 -3.79
C PHE A 193 21.03 34.09 -3.56
N SER A 194 21.55 33.93 -2.37
CA SER A 194 22.93 34.25 -2.03
C SER A 194 23.65 32.96 -1.64
N GLU A 195 24.87 32.76 -2.13
CA GLU A 195 25.71 31.60 -1.80
C GLU A 195 26.09 31.53 -0.31
N GLU A 196 25.90 32.61 0.43
CA GLU A 196 26.22 32.75 1.88
C GLU A 196 25.07 32.28 2.78
N LEU A 197 23.89 31.95 2.23
CA LEU A 197 22.78 31.45 3.03
C LEU A 197 22.87 29.94 3.23
N PRO A 198 22.73 29.43 4.46
CA PRO A 198 22.75 28.00 4.71
C PRO A 198 21.57 27.33 3.98
N ARG A 199 21.87 26.24 3.29
CA ARG A 199 20.86 25.39 2.64
C ARG A 199 20.23 24.51 3.72
N TYR A 200 18.92 24.62 3.88
CA TYR A 200 18.11 23.74 4.72
C TYR A 200 17.45 22.67 3.86
#